data_6a89c208e8cc0df331cc9159da550322
#
_entry.id   6a89c208e8cc0df331cc9159da550322
#
_cell.length_a   1.000
_cell.length_b   1.000
_cell.length_c   1.000
_cell.angle_alpha   90.00
_cell.angle_beta   90.00
_cell.angle_gamma   90.00
#
_symmetry.space_group_name_H-M   'P 1'
#
loop_
_entity.id
_entity.type
_entity.pdbx_description
1 polymer ?
#
loop_
_entity_poly.entity_id
_entity_poly.type
_entity_poly.pdbx_seq_one_letter_code
_entity_poly.pdbx_strand_id
1 'polypeptide(L)'
;INKFVETIGVARRDNIIDVSLLEFCVREDLNKKAARIMAVLDPITLIIENYPEGKEEWLDAENNPEDEAAGQRTLPFSKTIFIERDDFKEESNGKYFRLSLGKEVRLKNAFIIKAKSVVKHPNGLIAEIHCTYDPKSLSGSKTAESLRKVKGTLHWVSKSHAIQAEVREYDRLFTHEDPDGQKADFLTFVNPNSLRTRRAFIEPHIIQATVGQHFQFQRIGYFNLDRDTRAEHLVFNKTVGLRDAWAKSLPKQSANPLSAPISKRKPIDLIKQLGKKYTNLPENKQQKVKAEIQQLANEVSYEDLEPLFGTAAKKVGTRIAVAIALKVLISKGQELNTQAEEFILAAKTDKNPLLSKEA
;
A
#
# COMPACT_ATOMS: atom_id res chain seq x y z
N ILE A 1 -11.74 -7.87 15.57
CA ILE A 1 -12.61 -9.04 15.39
C ILE A 1 -14.07 -8.60 15.18
N ASN A 2 -14.68 -7.80 16.07
CA ASN A 2 -16.09 -7.40 15.95
C ASN A 2 -16.43 -6.79 14.59
N LYS A 3 -15.64 -5.81 14.11
CA LYS A 3 -15.82 -5.20 12.77
C LYS A 3 -15.74 -6.25 11.64
N PHE A 4 -14.88 -7.25 11.77
CA PHE A 4 -14.77 -8.34 10.81
C PHE A 4 -16.05 -9.18 10.80
N VAL A 5 -16.52 -9.63 11.97
CA VAL A 5 -17.75 -10.41 12.10
C VAL A 5 -18.97 -9.64 11.59
N GLU A 6 -19.08 -8.36 11.91
CA GLU A 6 -20.15 -7.49 11.38
C GLU A 6 -20.10 -7.37 9.86
N THR A 7 -18.89 -7.31 9.28
CA THR A 7 -18.70 -7.16 7.83
C THR A 7 -19.07 -8.43 7.05
N ILE A 8 -18.75 -9.61 7.58
CA ILE A 8 -19.13 -10.89 6.94
C ILE A 8 -20.60 -11.25 7.15
N GLY A 9 -21.20 -10.74 8.24
CA GLY A 9 -22.59 -11.04 8.61
C GLY A 9 -22.81 -12.49 9.06
N VAL A 10 -24.07 -12.83 9.26
CA VAL A 10 -24.50 -14.20 9.63
C VAL A 10 -25.11 -14.87 8.40
N ALA A 11 -24.60 -16.04 8.01
CA ALA A 11 -25.11 -16.84 6.92
C ALA A 11 -25.64 -18.19 7.44
N ARG A 12 -26.65 -18.75 6.77
CA ARG A 12 -27.17 -20.09 7.08
C ARG A 12 -26.36 -21.21 6.44
N ARG A 13 -25.46 -20.89 5.52
CA ARG A 13 -24.59 -21.84 4.80
C ARG A 13 -23.14 -21.54 5.10
N ASP A 14 -22.31 -22.55 5.00
CA ASP A 14 -20.87 -22.38 5.10
C ASP A 14 -20.35 -21.52 3.95
N ASN A 15 -19.57 -20.52 4.29
CA ASN A 15 -18.97 -19.58 3.34
C ASN A 15 -17.47 -19.56 3.53
N ILE A 16 -16.73 -19.48 2.43
CA ILE A 16 -15.29 -19.22 2.44
C ILE A 16 -15.10 -17.70 2.45
N ILE A 17 -14.43 -17.20 3.47
CA ILE A 17 -14.12 -15.78 3.62
C ILE A 17 -12.64 -15.58 3.35
N ASP A 18 -12.32 -14.67 2.43
CA ASP A 18 -10.92 -14.31 2.15
C ASP A 18 -10.29 -13.71 3.41
N VAL A 19 -9.17 -14.29 3.84
CA VAL A 19 -8.42 -13.87 5.02
C VAL A 19 -7.92 -12.43 4.91
N SER A 20 -7.76 -11.88 3.70
CA SER A 20 -7.38 -10.49 3.48
C SER A 20 -8.37 -9.49 4.08
N LEU A 21 -9.66 -9.87 4.22
CA LEU A 21 -10.65 -9.06 4.90
C LEU A 21 -10.38 -8.99 6.41
N LEU A 22 -9.99 -10.11 7.03
CA LEU A 22 -9.56 -10.12 8.43
C LEU A 22 -8.32 -9.26 8.61
N GLU A 23 -7.31 -9.43 7.76
CA GLU A 23 -6.09 -8.62 7.77
C GLU A 23 -6.38 -7.13 7.59
N PHE A 24 -7.32 -6.77 6.73
CA PHE A 24 -7.78 -5.39 6.56
C PHE A 24 -8.36 -4.83 7.87
N CYS A 25 -9.27 -5.56 8.52
CA CYS A 25 -9.86 -5.12 9.79
C CYS A 25 -8.83 -4.98 10.91
N VAL A 26 -7.84 -5.88 10.96
CA VAL A 26 -6.73 -5.81 11.92
C VAL A 26 -5.85 -4.59 11.64
N ARG A 27 -5.49 -4.32 10.37
CA ARG A 27 -4.72 -3.12 9.99
C ARG A 27 -5.42 -1.83 10.39
N GLU A 28 -6.72 -1.73 10.14
CA GLU A 28 -7.53 -0.55 10.50
C GLU A 28 -7.52 -0.27 12.00
N ASP A 29 -7.61 -1.32 12.83
CA ASP A 29 -7.56 -1.19 14.29
C ASP A 29 -6.14 -0.81 14.75
N LEU A 30 -5.12 -1.51 14.26
CA LEU A 30 -3.73 -1.29 14.64
C LEU A 30 -3.21 0.08 14.14
N ASN A 31 -3.70 0.56 13.01
CA ASN A 31 -3.31 1.89 12.52
C ASN A 31 -3.65 3.00 13.52
N LYS A 32 -4.74 2.85 14.23
CA LYS A 32 -5.19 3.82 15.26
C LYS A 32 -4.45 3.66 16.58
N LYS A 33 -4.12 2.42 16.97
CA LYS A 33 -3.69 2.10 18.34
C LYS A 33 -2.19 1.83 18.49
N ALA A 34 -1.54 1.29 17.45
CA ALA A 34 -0.17 0.83 17.56
C ALA A 34 0.82 1.99 17.54
N ALA A 35 1.75 1.99 18.50
CA ALA A 35 2.86 2.94 18.50
C ALA A 35 3.76 2.73 17.28
N ARG A 36 4.26 3.81 16.70
CA ARG A 36 5.19 3.80 15.56
C ARG A 36 6.61 3.66 16.08
N ILE A 37 7.32 2.64 15.62
CA ILE A 37 8.70 2.34 16.02
C ILE A 37 9.55 2.16 14.76
N MET A 38 10.80 2.63 14.78
CA MET A 38 11.76 2.34 13.72
C MET A 38 12.47 1.02 14.01
N ALA A 39 12.44 0.13 13.02
CA ALA A 39 13.11 -1.17 13.07
C ALA A 39 13.70 -1.47 11.69
N VAL A 40 14.83 -2.15 11.64
CA VAL A 40 15.51 -2.58 10.42
C VAL A 40 15.69 -4.09 10.48
N LEU A 41 15.11 -4.81 9.52
CA LEU A 41 15.07 -6.27 9.49
C LEU A 41 16.20 -6.89 8.64
N ASP A 42 16.64 -6.19 7.61
CA ASP A 42 17.79 -6.59 6.79
C ASP A 42 18.78 -5.41 6.74
N PRO A 43 19.63 -5.26 7.76
CA PRO A 43 20.46 -4.08 7.93
C PRO A 43 21.58 -3.99 6.91
N ILE A 44 21.80 -2.76 6.44
CA ILE A 44 23.05 -2.34 5.82
C ILE A 44 23.56 -1.12 6.56
N THR A 45 24.88 -1.06 6.78
CA THR A 45 25.52 0.05 7.48
C THR A 45 25.58 1.27 6.56
N LEU A 46 25.18 2.43 7.08
CA LEU A 46 25.30 3.72 6.43
C LEU A 46 26.16 4.64 7.31
N ILE A 47 27.21 5.21 6.76
CA ILE A 47 28.15 6.10 7.42
C ILE A 47 27.99 7.51 6.87
N ILE A 48 27.76 8.48 7.76
CA ILE A 48 27.60 9.89 7.41
C ILE A 48 28.96 10.58 7.58
N GLU A 49 29.71 10.75 6.50
CA GLU A 49 31.10 11.18 6.51
C GLU A 49 31.32 12.55 7.18
N ASN A 50 30.43 13.51 6.88
CA ASN A 50 30.51 14.87 7.43
C ASN A 50 29.76 15.06 8.75
N TYR A 51 29.32 13.98 9.41
CA TYR A 51 28.79 14.06 10.77
C TYR A 51 29.95 14.00 11.77
N PRO A 52 30.00 14.91 12.78
CA PRO A 52 31.10 14.95 13.72
C PRO A 52 31.28 13.62 14.48
N GLU A 53 32.51 13.22 14.67
CA GLU A 53 32.85 12.00 15.44
C GLU A 53 32.37 12.13 16.88
N GLY A 54 31.79 11.09 17.42
CA GLY A 54 31.29 11.06 18.80
C GLY A 54 30.10 11.97 19.09
N LYS A 55 29.59 12.72 18.09
CA LYS A 55 28.37 13.53 18.28
C LYS A 55 27.16 12.63 18.25
N GLU A 56 26.26 12.85 19.19
CA GLU A 56 24.94 12.21 19.25
C GLU A 56 23.87 13.28 19.39
N GLU A 57 22.78 13.16 18.68
CA GLU A 57 21.63 14.05 18.76
C GLU A 57 20.37 13.24 19.08
N TRP A 58 19.50 13.77 19.94
CA TRP A 58 18.22 13.16 20.27
C TRP A 58 17.12 13.90 19.54
N LEU A 59 16.46 13.21 18.63
CA LEU A 59 15.47 13.76 17.70
C LEU A 59 14.07 13.35 18.13
N ASP A 60 13.12 14.27 18.08
CA ASP A 60 11.73 14.00 18.46
C ASP A 60 11.00 13.21 17.37
N ALA A 61 10.19 12.27 17.80
CA ALA A 61 9.33 11.47 16.95
C ALA A 61 7.98 11.21 17.61
N GLU A 62 6.91 11.36 16.85
CA GLU A 62 5.54 11.06 17.29
C GLU A 62 5.37 9.55 17.49
N ASN A 63 4.73 9.17 18.60
CA ASN A 63 4.41 7.77 18.87
C ASN A 63 3.29 7.27 17.97
N ASN A 64 2.29 8.09 17.69
CA ASN A 64 1.25 7.78 16.73
C ASN A 64 0.69 9.08 16.10
N PRO A 65 0.84 9.30 14.78
CA PRO A 65 0.32 10.49 14.13
C PRO A 65 -1.22 10.54 14.05
N GLU A 66 -1.91 9.41 14.30
CA GLU A 66 -3.38 9.33 14.34
C GLU A 66 -3.94 9.61 15.75
N ASP A 67 -3.06 9.73 16.77
CA ASP A 67 -3.44 9.92 18.16
C ASP A 67 -2.44 10.87 18.84
N GLU A 68 -2.81 12.13 18.98
CA GLU A 68 -1.98 13.14 19.66
C GLU A 68 -1.73 12.80 21.14
N ALA A 69 -2.66 12.08 21.79
CA ALA A 69 -2.52 11.66 23.18
C ALA A 69 -1.43 10.59 23.38
N ALA A 70 -1.02 9.90 22.32
CA ALA A 70 0.08 8.93 22.37
C ALA A 70 1.44 9.61 22.67
N GLY A 71 1.57 10.93 22.53
CA GLY A 71 2.76 11.69 22.85
C GLY A 71 3.92 11.45 21.88
N GLN A 72 5.12 11.78 22.37
CA GLN A 72 6.37 11.71 21.59
C GLN A 72 7.41 10.86 22.29
N ARG A 73 8.44 10.46 21.55
CA ARG A 73 9.64 9.81 22.04
C ARG A 73 10.87 10.42 21.37
N THR A 74 12.04 10.12 21.90
CA THR A 74 13.31 10.58 21.31
C THR A 74 14.03 9.45 20.60
N LEU A 75 14.65 9.79 19.46
CA LEU A 75 15.44 8.90 18.62
C LEU A 75 16.91 9.33 18.66
N PRO A 76 17.84 8.49 19.10
CA PRO A 76 19.26 8.81 19.03
C PRO A 76 19.74 8.78 17.57
N PHE A 77 20.38 9.85 17.14
CA PHE A 77 21.02 9.98 15.83
C PHE A 77 22.52 10.05 15.98
N SER A 78 23.23 9.23 15.23
CA SER A 78 24.69 9.13 15.28
C SER A 78 25.29 9.05 13.87
N LYS A 79 26.61 9.14 13.77
CA LYS A 79 27.37 9.06 12.52
C LYS A 79 27.10 7.78 11.73
N THR A 80 26.91 6.67 12.43
CA THR A 80 26.69 5.36 11.82
C THR A 80 25.28 4.86 12.16
N ILE A 81 24.52 4.55 11.12
CA ILE A 81 23.14 4.07 11.23
C ILE A 81 22.92 2.81 10.41
N PHE A 82 21.87 2.08 10.71
CA PHE A 82 21.34 1.01 9.87
C PHE A 82 20.14 1.49 9.07
N ILE A 83 20.06 1.06 7.81
CA ILE A 83 18.87 1.16 6.96
C ILE A 83 18.54 -0.21 6.39
N GLU A 84 17.34 -0.38 5.82
CA GLU A 84 17.01 -1.61 5.08
C GLU A 84 17.90 -1.73 3.83
N ARG A 85 18.41 -2.93 3.60
CA ARG A 85 19.23 -3.23 2.40
C ARG A 85 18.48 -2.92 1.11
N ASP A 86 17.18 -3.23 1.07
CA ASP A 86 16.30 -2.96 -0.08
C ASP A 86 16.05 -1.47 -0.33
N ASP A 87 16.38 -0.60 0.63
CA ASP A 87 16.27 0.85 0.48
C ASP A 87 17.45 1.47 -0.26
N PHE A 88 18.45 0.67 -0.65
CA PHE A 88 19.58 1.12 -1.44
C PHE A 88 19.77 0.32 -2.73
N LYS A 89 20.13 1.02 -3.81
CA LYS A 89 20.63 0.47 -5.08
C LYS A 89 21.73 1.37 -5.63
N GLU A 90 22.82 0.81 -6.11
CA GLU A 90 23.90 1.59 -6.74
C GLU A 90 23.38 2.37 -7.94
N GLU A 91 22.70 1.68 -8.84
CA GLU A 91 22.04 2.26 -10.00
C GLU A 91 20.54 2.23 -9.83
N SER A 92 19.88 3.29 -10.22
CA SER A 92 18.43 3.37 -10.13
C SER A 92 17.80 4.03 -11.34
N ASN A 93 16.72 3.44 -11.81
CA ASN A 93 15.84 4.04 -12.81
C ASN A 93 14.97 5.15 -12.20
N GLY A 94 14.31 5.97 -13.06
CA GLY A 94 13.50 7.11 -12.62
C GLY A 94 12.29 6.76 -11.73
N LYS A 95 11.94 5.47 -11.57
CA LYS A 95 10.83 4.99 -10.73
C LYS A 95 11.27 4.52 -9.34
N TYR A 96 12.57 4.49 -9.05
CA TYR A 96 13.10 4.11 -7.75
C TYR A 96 13.23 5.34 -6.86
N PHE A 97 12.35 5.48 -5.88
CA PHE A 97 12.26 6.61 -4.95
C PHE A 97 12.90 6.32 -3.60
N ARG A 98 14.05 5.64 -3.60
CA ARG A 98 14.86 5.32 -2.43
C ARG A 98 16.30 5.75 -2.68
N LEU A 99 17.23 5.41 -1.79
CA LEU A 99 18.63 5.84 -1.86
C LEU A 99 19.37 5.17 -3.02
N SER A 100 20.10 5.96 -3.77
CA SER A 100 21.09 5.49 -4.76
C SER A 100 22.23 6.47 -4.88
N LEU A 101 23.33 6.05 -5.51
CA LEU A 101 24.51 6.89 -5.66
C LEU A 101 24.16 8.23 -6.32
N GLY A 102 24.64 9.31 -5.72
CA GLY A 102 24.41 10.68 -6.17
C GLY A 102 23.02 11.25 -5.88
N LYS A 103 22.08 10.45 -5.35
CA LYS A 103 20.70 10.90 -5.05
C LYS A 103 20.52 11.20 -3.57
N GLU A 104 19.54 12.07 -3.31
CA GLU A 104 19.15 12.49 -1.98
C GLU A 104 17.88 11.79 -1.53
N VAL A 105 17.83 11.47 -0.24
CA VAL A 105 16.63 11.01 0.46
C VAL A 105 16.54 11.65 1.84
N ARG A 106 15.37 11.68 2.43
CA ARG A 106 15.16 12.09 3.81
C ARG A 106 15.21 10.87 4.73
N LEU A 107 16.00 10.95 5.78
CA LEU A 107 15.87 10.07 6.93
C LEU A 107 14.67 10.55 7.76
N LYS A 108 13.74 9.66 8.09
CA LYS A 108 12.50 10.03 8.78
C LYS A 108 12.80 10.67 10.13
N ASN A 109 12.16 11.81 10.43
CA ASN A 109 12.38 12.62 11.62
C ASN A 109 13.82 13.18 11.77
N ALA A 110 14.66 13.02 10.75
CA ALA A 110 16.06 13.46 10.77
C ALA A 110 16.38 14.33 9.55
N PHE A 111 17.52 14.12 8.97
CA PHE A 111 18.13 14.97 7.94
C PHE A 111 17.94 14.42 6.53
N ILE A 112 18.23 15.26 5.53
CA ILE A 112 18.43 14.84 4.16
C ILE A 112 19.86 14.35 4.00
N ILE A 113 20.03 13.19 3.40
CA ILE A 113 21.32 12.57 3.10
C ILE A 113 21.49 12.36 1.61
N LYS A 114 22.74 12.31 1.16
CA LYS A 114 23.13 12.01 -0.23
C LYS A 114 24.19 10.92 -0.25
N ALA A 115 23.92 9.80 -0.94
CA ALA A 115 24.91 8.73 -1.09
C ALA A 115 26.03 9.15 -2.04
N LYS A 116 27.28 8.89 -1.64
CA LYS A 116 28.49 9.20 -2.40
C LYS A 116 29.16 7.97 -2.95
N SER A 117 29.38 6.97 -2.12
CA SER A 117 30.13 5.77 -2.47
C SER A 117 29.64 4.56 -1.66
N VAL A 118 30.10 3.39 -2.05
CA VAL A 118 29.86 2.13 -1.34
C VAL A 118 31.17 1.39 -1.14
N VAL A 119 31.25 0.65 -0.04
CA VAL A 119 32.29 -0.36 0.19
C VAL A 119 31.67 -1.73 0.00
N LYS A 120 32.35 -2.62 -0.71
CA LYS A 120 31.87 -3.97 -0.99
C LYS A 120 32.72 -5.01 -0.29
N HIS A 121 32.08 -6.07 0.11
CA HIS A 121 32.74 -7.30 0.52
C HIS A 121 33.42 -8.00 -0.69
N PRO A 122 34.38 -8.91 -0.48
CA PRO A 122 35.02 -9.66 -1.57
C PRO A 122 34.03 -10.45 -2.45
N ASN A 123 32.85 -10.80 -1.92
CA ASN A 123 31.77 -11.48 -2.66
C ASN A 123 30.90 -10.52 -3.49
N GLY A 124 31.24 -9.23 -3.56
CA GLY A 124 30.53 -8.21 -4.32
C GLY A 124 29.31 -7.61 -3.62
N LEU A 125 28.88 -8.13 -2.47
CA LEU A 125 27.77 -7.55 -1.71
C LEU A 125 28.21 -6.24 -1.04
N ILE A 126 27.29 -5.27 -0.99
CA ILE A 126 27.58 -3.99 -0.34
C ILE A 126 27.67 -4.19 1.16
N ALA A 127 28.79 -3.79 1.74
CA ALA A 127 29.08 -3.80 3.18
C ALA A 127 28.63 -2.50 3.83
N GLU A 128 28.99 -1.36 3.24
CA GLU A 128 28.73 -0.04 3.79
C GLU A 128 28.38 0.96 2.69
N ILE A 129 27.55 1.94 3.03
CA ILE A 129 27.18 3.07 2.18
C ILE A 129 27.73 4.33 2.84
N HIS A 130 28.48 5.11 2.09
CA HIS A 130 29.02 6.39 2.53
C HIS A 130 28.15 7.53 2.01
N CYS A 131 27.69 8.39 2.93
CA CYS A 131 26.77 9.49 2.65
C CYS A 131 27.29 10.80 3.24
N THR A 132 26.79 11.91 2.73
CA THR A 132 26.82 13.20 3.44
C THR A 132 25.41 13.59 3.85
N TYR A 133 25.28 14.37 4.93
CA TYR A 133 24.02 14.96 5.34
C TYR A 133 24.06 16.48 5.21
N ASP A 134 22.90 17.09 5.12
CA ASP A 134 22.70 18.53 5.15
C ASP A 134 22.29 18.94 6.59
N PRO A 135 23.18 19.61 7.37
CA PRO A 135 22.90 19.93 8.78
C PRO A 135 21.68 20.83 8.97
N LYS A 136 21.33 21.64 7.95
CA LYS A 136 20.18 22.56 8.00
C LYS A 136 18.86 21.90 7.63
N SER A 137 18.88 20.62 7.22
CA SER A 137 17.70 19.92 6.71
C SER A 137 16.92 19.12 7.76
N LEU A 138 17.17 19.35 9.06
CA LEU A 138 16.47 18.67 10.14
C LEU A 138 14.95 18.78 9.98
N SER A 139 14.26 17.68 10.02
CA SER A 139 12.80 17.61 9.91
C SER A 139 12.16 18.45 11.03
N GLY A 140 11.20 19.33 10.68
CA GLY A 140 10.51 20.19 11.63
C GLY A 140 11.23 21.52 11.95
N SER A 141 12.47 21.74 11.53
CA SER A 141 13.22 22.98 11.81
C SER A 141 12.73 24.22 11.04
N LYS A 142 11.83 24.05 10.06
CA LYS A 142 11.26 25.12 9.20
C LYS A 142 12.29 25.91 8.40
N THR A 143 13.52 25.44 8.26
CA THR A 143 14.54 26.02 7.35
C THR A 143 14.18 25.75 5.89
N ALA A 144 14.74 26.52 4.95
CA ALA A 144 14.52 26.30 3.52
C ALA A 144 14.99 24.89 3.10
N GLU A 145 16.11 24.43 3.65
CA GLU A 145 16.65 23.08 3.44
C GLU A 145 15.74 21.99 4.00
N SER A 146 15.16 22.21 5.18
CA SER A 146 14.21 21.23 5.77
C SER A 146 12.91 21.13 4.98
N LEU A 147 12.46 22.20 4.34
CA LEU A 147 11.25 22.27 3.52
C LEU A 147 11.49 21.76 2.09
N ARG A 148 12.74 21.55 1.70
CA ARG A 148 13.12 21.05 0.38
C ARG A 148 12.51 19.67 0.13
N LYS A 149 11.82 19.51 -1.00
CA LYS A 149 11.18 18.24 -1.38
C LYS A 149 12.21 17.26 -1.91
N VAL A 150 12.32 16.11 -1.27
CA VAL A 150 13.04 14.93 -1.76
C VAL A 150 12.07 13.78 -1.99
N LYS A 151 12.35 12.91 -2.97
CA LYS A 151 11.37 11.91 -3.42
C LYS A 151 11.30 10.66 -2.54
N GLY A 152 12.16 10.49 -1.57
CA GLY A 152 12.21 9.30 -0.72
C GLY A 152 12.36 9.65 0.75
N THR A 153 11.70 8.87 1.60
CA THR A 153 11.91 8.90 3.06
C THR A 153 12.22 7.50 3.54
N LEU A 154 13.34 7.33 4.23
CA LEU A 154 13.79 6.07 4.79
C LEU A 154 13.61 6.06 6.30
N HIS A 155 13.29 4.91 6.86
CA HIS A 155 13.45 4.65 8.28
C HIS A 155 14.87 4.15 8.55
N TRP A 156 15.31 4.29 9.77
CA TRP A 156 16.70 4.03 10.16
C TRP A 156 16.77 3.79 11.67
N VAL A 157 17.87 3.21 12.13
CA VAL A 157 18.20 3.14 13.56
C VAL A 157 19.68 3.47 13.77
N SER A 158 20.00 4.15 14.87
CA SER A 158 21.40 4.41 15.26
C SER A 158 22.10 3.08 15.59
N LYS A 159 23.25 2.82 14.97
CA LYS A 159 23.97 1.55 15.16
C LYS A 159 24.42 1.35 16.62
N SER A 160 24.88 2.44 17.26
CA SER A 160 25.37 2.41 18.65
C SER A 160 24.26 2.19 19.71
N HIS A 161 22.99 2.53 19.36
CA HIS A 161 21.87 2.47 20.29
C HIS A 161 20.84 1.39 19.93
N ALA A 162 21.02 0.72 18.79
CA ALA A 162 20.06 -0.26 18.33
C ALA A 162 19.96 -1.47 19.26
N ILE A 163 18.73 -1.82 19.60
CA ILE A 163 18.41 -3.03 20.35
C ILE A 163 18.19 -4.17 19.36
N GLN A 164 18.92 -5.26 19.55
CA GLN A 164 18.76 -6.45 18.74
C GLN A 164 17.52 -7.24 19.20
N ALA A 165 16.72 -7.72 18.23
CA ALA A 165 15.55 -8.54 18.48
C ALA A 165 15.42 -9.65 17.44
N GLU A 166 14.70 -10.70 17.81
CA GLU A 166 14.21 -11.71 16.89
C GLU A 166 12.87 -11.25 16.32
N VAL A 167 12.70 -11.39 15.01
CA VAL A 167 11.44 -11.12 14.32
C VAL A 167 10.98 -12.37 13.60
N ARG A 168 9.77 -12.82 13.93
CA ARG A 168 9.09 -13.95 13.31
C ARG A 168 8.07 -13.43 12.29
N GLU A 169 8.31 -13.71 11.03
CA GLU A 169 7.41 -13.38 9.93
C GLU A 169 6.63 -14.62 9.52
N TYR A 170 5.33 -14.59 9.75
CA TYR A 170 4.41 -15.67 9.36
C TYR A 170 3.83 -15.40 7.98
N ASP A 171 3.76 -16.43 7.17
CA ASP A 171 3.07 -16.48 5.88
C ASP A 171 1.94 -17.52 5.94
N ARG A 172 1.22 -17.71 4.87
CA ARG A 172 0.15 -18.71 4.76
C ARG A 172 0.70 -20.09 5.08
N LEU A 173 -0.03 -20.85 5.93
CA LEU A 173 0.35 -22.22 6.29
C LEU A 173 0.26 -23.16 5.09
N PHE A 174 -0.73 -22.91 4.21
CA PHE A 174 -0.94 -23.69 3.00
C PHE A 174 -0.68 -22.87 1.75
N THR A 175 -0.18 -23.51 0.70
CA THR A 175 0.05 -22.93 -0.63
C THR A 175 -1.23 -22.90 -1.48
N HIS A 176 -2.28 -23.61 -1.05
CA HIS A 176 -3.59 -23.67 -1.69
C HIS A 176 -4.66 -23.06 -0.80
N GLU A 177 -5.68 -22.39 -1.39
CA GLU A 177 -6.77 -21.72 -0.64
C GLU A 177 -7.69 -22.72 0.06
N ASP A 178 -7.93 -23.86 -0.56
CA ASP A 178 -8.77 -24.95 -0.06
C ASP A 178 -8.00 -26.28 -0.16
N PRO A 179 -7.11 -26.57 0.81
CA PRO A 179 -6.30 -27.79 0.79
C PRO A 179 -7.11 -29.05 1.02
N ASP A 180 -8.18 -29.00 1.81
CA ASP A 180 -9.05 -30.14 2.11
C ASP A 180 -9.98 -30.51 0.94
N GLY A 181 -10.40 -29.56 0.12
CA GLY A 181 -11.22 -29.77 -1.05
C GLY A 181 -10.47 -30.39 -2.23
N GLN A 182 -9.16 -30.63 -2.11
CA GLN A 182 -8.34 -31.21 -3.14
C GLN A 182 -8.36 -32.76 -3.08
N LYS A 183 -8.06 -33.42 -4.20
CA LYS A 183 -7.93 -34.89 -4.25
C LYS A 183 -6.63 -35.40 -3.59
N ALA A 184 -5.64 -34.56 -3.44
CA ALA A 184 -4.36 -34.87 -2.80
C ALA A 184 -4.44 -34.69 -1.29
N ASP A 185 -3.56 -35.34 -0.54
CA ASP A 185 -3.41 -35.13 0.90
C ASP A 185 -3.09 -33.64 1.18
N PHE A 186 -3.84 -33.03 2.09
CA PHE A 186 -3.67 -31.61 2.46
C PHE A 186 -2.24 -31.28 2.93
N LEU A 187 -1.51 -32.27 3.49
CA LEU A 187 -0.13 -32.12 3.88
C LEU A 187 0.80 -31.75 2.72
N THR A 188 0.44 -32.13 1.48
CA THR A 188 1.23 -31.77 0.28
C THR A 188 1.19 -30.28 -0.02
N PHE A 189 0.21 -29.56 0.54
CA PHE A 189 0.04 -28.11 0.36
C PHE A 189 0.64 -27.30 1.50
N VAL A 190 1.31 -27.93 2.49
CA VAL A 190 1.98 -27.19 3.56
C VAL A 190 3.09 -26.33 2.98
N ASN A 191 3.09 -25.04 3.35
CA ASN A 191 4.12 -24.08 2.95
C ASN A 191 5.36 -24.25 3.85
N PRO A 192 6.49 -24.78 3.35
CA PRO A 192 7.70 -24.96 4.15
C PRO A 192 8.32 -23.62 4.60
N ASN A 193 7.94 -22.52 3.98
CA ASN A 193 8.41 -21.17 4.29
C ASN A 193 7.36 -20.35 5.06
N SER A 194 6.39 -21.00 5.71
CA SER A 194 5.31 -20.33 6.46
C SER A 194 5.80 -19.54 7.68
N LEU A 195 7.00 -19.83 8.15
CA LEU A 195 7.69 -19.10 9.22
C LEU A 195 9.12 -18.75 8.77
N ARG A 196 9.46 -17.46 8.86
CA ARG A 196 10.83 -16.96 8.69
C ARG A 196 11.25 -16.21 9.93
N THR A 197 12.38 -16.57 10.49
CA THR A 197 12.97 -15.85 11.60
C THR A 197 14.11 -14.97 11.11
N ARG A 198 14.10 -13.69 11.52
CA ARG A 198 15.13 -12.71 11.20
C ARG A 198 15.66 -12.04 12.46
N ARG A 199 16.88 -11.57 12.38
CA ARG A 199 17.45 -10.64 13.35
C ARG A 199 17.15 -9.24 12.92
N ALA A 200 16.53 -8.44 13.80
CA ALA A 200 16.24 -7.04 13.56
C ALA A 200 17.02 -6.14 14.52
N PHE A 201 17.18 -4.88 14.12
CA PHE A 201 17.71 -3.80 14.95
C PHE A 201 16.62 -2.74 15.12
N ILE A 202 16.29 -2.42 16.38
CA ILE A 202 15.15 -1.59 16.74
C ILE A 202 15.63 -0.41 17.56
N GLU A 203 14.97 0.73 17.46
CA GLU A 203 15.26 1.91 18.29
C GLU A 203 15.14 1.61 19.79
N PRO A 204 15.91 2.27 20.67
CA PRO A 204 16.04 1.89 22.09
C PRO A 204 14.75 2.08 22.90
N HIS A 205 13.80 2.90 22.45
CA HIS A 205 12.52 3.07 23.12
C HIS A 205 11.74 1.75 23.30
N ILE A 206 12.03 0.75 22.47
CA ILE A 206 11.41 -0.58 22.52
C ILE A 206 11.66 -1.33 23.84
N ILE A 207 12.67 -0.97 24.64
CA ILE A 207 12.95 -1.60 25.93
C ILE A 207 11.77 -1.46 26.90
N GLN A 208 10.96 -0.41 26.76
CA GLN A 208 9.79 -0.17 27.59
C GLN A 208 8.56 -1.01 27.19
N ALA A 209 8.66 -1.80 26.12
CA ALA A 209 7.57 -2.59 25.62
C ALA A 209 7.15 -3.71 26.57
N THR A 210 5.86 -3.98 26.61
CA THR A 210 5.27 -5.07 27.40
C THR A 210 4.76 -6.19 26.49
N VAL A 211 4.81 -7.43 26.99
CA VAL A 211 4.33 -8.60 26.24
C VAL A 211 2.88 -8.39 25.77
N GLY A 212 2.62 -8.70 24.53
CA GLY A 212 1.32 -8.49 23.88
C GLY A 212 1.10 -7.07 23.33
N GLN A 213 1.98 -6.11 23.62
CA GLN A 213 1.90 -4.77 23.05
C GLN A 213 2.15 -4.81 21.54
N HIS A 214 1.39 -3.99 20.78
CA HIS A 214 1.47 -3.91 19.34
C HIS A 214 2.21 -2.65 18.90
N PHE A 215 3.02 -2.81 17.85
CA PHE A 215 3.81 -1.75 17.25
C PHE A 215 3.66 -1.76 15.73
N GLN A 216 3.71 -0.60 15.12
CA GLN A 216 3.99 -0.50 13.70
C GLN A 216 5.49 -0.30 13.51
N PHE A 217 6.19 -1.30 12.98
CA PHE A 217 7.53 -1.06 12.44
C PHE A 217 7.37 -0.27 11.15
N GLN A 218 7.85 0.97 11.20
CA GLN A 218 7.58 1.96 10.17
C GLN A 218 7.99 1.48 8.78
N ARG A 219 7.09 1.60 7.80
CA ARG A 219 7.23 1.13 6.42
C ARG A 219 7.27 -0.40 6.23
N ILE A 220 7.22 -1.20 7.29
CA ILE A 220 7.35 -2.67 7.23
C ILE A 220 6.01 -3.35 7.50
N GLY A 221 5.40 -3.14 8.66
CA GLY A 221 4.18 -3.82 9.05
C GLY A 221 3.84 -3.61 10.52
N TYR A 222 2.86 -4.38 11.00
CA TYR A 222 2.47 -4.41 12.40
C TYR A 222 3.00 -5.68 13.06
N PHE A 223 3.51 -5.50 14.27
CA PHE A 223 4.15 -6.55 15.05
C PHE A 223 3.66 -6.49 16.49
N ASN A 224 3.67 -7.62 17.18
CA ASN A 224 3.43 -7.66 18.60
C ASN A 224 4.62 -8.28 19.34
N LEU A 225 4.85 -7.84 20.57
CA LEU A 225 5.88 -8.43 21.43
C LEU A 225 5.37 -9.77 21.96
N ASP A 226 6.10 -10.83 21.60
CA ASP A 226 5.73 -12.21 21.93
C ASP A 226 6.00 -12.55 23.41
N ARG A 227 5.26 -13.52 23.92
CA ARG A 227 5.44 -14.06 25.27
C ARG A 227 6.78 -14.79 25.50
N ASP A 228 7.45 -15.20 24.41
CA ASP A 228 8.78 -15.79 24.47
C ASP A 228 9.87 -14.74 24.75
N THR A 229 9.50 -13.45 24.77
CA THR A 229 10.39 -12.35 25.09
C THR A 229 10.97 -12.48 26.50
N ARG A 230 12.27 -12.22 26.61
CA ARG A 230 13.03 -12.13 27.87
C ARG A 230 13.83 -10.84 27.88
N ALA A 231 14.37 -10.44 29.05
CA ALA A 231 15.07 -9.16 29.20
C ALA A 231 16.19 -8.92 28.18
N GLU A 232 16.92 -9.96 27.77
CA GLU A 232 18.02 -9.87 26.82
C GLU A 232 17.67 -10.41 25.42
N HIS A 233 16.43 -10.86 25.21
CA HIS A 233 15.99 -11.47 23.97
C HIS A 233 14.54 -11.08 23.65
N LEU A 234 14.40 -9.97 22.95
CA LEU A 234 13.09 -9.52 22.47
C LEU A 234 12.65 -10.33 21.25
N VAL A 235 11.42 -10.79 21.26
CA VAL A 235 10.80 -11.56 20.16
C VAL A 235 9.55 -10.85 19.67
N PHE A 236 9.49 -10.58 18.39
CA PHE A 236 8.34 -9.94 17.75
C PHE A 236 7.70 -10.83 16.70
N ASN A 237 6.39 -10.96 16.76
CA ASN A 237 5.60 -11.64 15.74
C ASN A 237 4.98 -10.63 14.79
N LYS A 238 5.16 -10.84 13.49
CA LYS A 238 4.46 -10.06 12.46
C LYS A 238 2.97 -10.40 12.49
N THR A 239 2.14 -9.40 12.72
CA THR A 239 0.69 -9.52 12.74
C THR A 239 0.11 -9.37 11.32
N VAL A 240 0.33 -8.21 10.70
CA VAL A 240 -0.08 -7.94 9.31
C VAL A 240 0.87 -6.98 8.62
N GLY A 241 0.93 -7.03 7.29
CA GLY A 241 1.66 -6.06 6.49
C GLY A 241 0.93 -4.71 6.40
N LEU A 242 1.62 -3.64 5.97
CA LEU A 242 1.02 -2.32 5.73
C LEU A 242 0.07 -2.30 4.54
N ARG A 243 0.29 -3.17 3.56
CA ARG A 243 -0.52 -3.28 2.35
C ARG A 243 -0.95 -4.72 2.17
N ASP A 244 -2.08 -4.91 1.53
CA ASP A 244 -2.49 -6.22 1.10
C ASP A 244 -1.50 -6.76 0.05
N ALA A 245 -0.64 -7.67 0.49
CA ALA A 245 0.36 -8.30 -0.38
C ALA A 245 -0.22 -9.53 -1.10
N TRP A 246 -1.24 -10.18 -0.52
CA TRP A 246 -1.83 -11.41 -1.04
C TRP A 246 -2.60 -11.18 -2.34
N ALA A 247 -3.44 -10.15 -2.41
CA ALA A 247 -4.17 -9.80 -3.64
C ALA A 247 -3.26 -9.50 -4.85
N LYS A 248 -1.96 -9.27 -4.60
CA LYS A 248 -0.95 -9.06 -5.64
C LYS A 248 -0.17 -10.32 -6.01
N SER A 249 -0.09 -11.30 -5.14
CA SER A 249 0.70 -12.54 -5.33
C SER A 249 -0.07 -13.65 -6.03
N LEU A 250 -1.40 -13.58 -6.02
CA LEU A 250 -2.22 -14.51 -6.78
C LEU A 250 -1.92 -14.33 -8.28
N PRO A 251 -1.53 -15.39 -9.00
CA PRO A 251 -1.52 -15.34 -10.45
C PRO A 251 -2.93 -14.91 -10.87
N LYS A 252 -3.03 -13.98 -11.80
CA LYS A 252 -4.31 -13.52 -12.36
C LYS A 252 -5.02 -14.67 -13.07
N GLN A 253 -5.43 -15.66 -12.32
CA GLN A 253 -6.45 -16.62 -12.75
C GLN A 253 -7.74 -15.81 -12.84
N SER A 254 -8.42 -16.00 -13.94
CA SER A 254 -9.69 -15.37 -14.27
C SER A 254 -10.57 -15.22 -13.03
N ALA A 255 -10.64 -14.01 -12.50
CA ALA A 255 -11.52 -13.69 -11.38
C ALA A 255 -12.94 -14.10 -11.75
N ASN A 256 -13.47 -15.07 -11.02
CA ASN A 256 -14.89 -15.36 -11.04
C ASN A 256 -15.60 -14.08 -10.54
N PRO A 257 -16.52 -13.47 -11.30
CA PRO A 257 -17.11 -12.18 -10.97
C PRO A 257 -17.90 -12.12 -9.66
N LEU A 258 -18.04 -13.26 -8.96
CA LEU A 258 -18.89 -13.41 -7.78
C LEU A 258 -18.20 -13.21 -6.42
N SER A 259 -16.87 -12.96 -6.38
CA SER A 259 -16.13 -12.79 -5.10
C SER A 259 -15.50 -11.43 -4.88
N ALA A 260 -15.91 -10.39 -5.61
CA ALA A 260 -15.51 -9.03 -5.27
C ALA A 260 -16.34 -8.55 -4.06
N PRO A 261 -15.70 -7.99 -3.00
CA PRO A 261 -16.48 -7.32 -1.97
C PRO A 261 -17.30 -6.23 -2.67
N ILE A 262 -18.61 -6.22 -2.39
CA ILE A 262 -19.52 -5.16 -2.81
C ILE A 262 -19.06 -3.88 -2.07
N SER A 263 -18.01 -3.25 -2.56
CA SER A 263 -17.76 -1.86 -2.24
C SER A 263 -18.95 -1.11 -2.81
N LYS A 264 -19.55 -0.23 -2.02
CA LYS A 264 -20.62 0.71 -2.41
C LYS A 264 -20.11 1.69 -3.48
N ARG A 265 -19.62 1.19 -4.61
CA ARG A 265 -19.37 2.01 -5.79
C ARG A 265 -20.73 2.20 -6.44
N LYS A 266 -21.14 3.45 -6.55
CA LYS A 266 -22.36 3.78 -7.29
C LYS A 266 -22.25 3.14 -8.67
N PRO A 267 -23.29 2.50 -9.21
CA PRO A 267 -23.28 1.87 -10.54
C PRO A 267 -22.75 2.82 -11.63
N ILE A 268 -23.00 4.11 -11.49
CA ILE A 268 -22.47 5.16 -12.37
C ILE A 268 -20.93 5.21 -12.44
N ASP A 269 -20.23 4.92 -11.35
CA ASP A 269 -18.76 4.94 -11.35
C ASP A 269 -18.18 3.70 -12.05
N LEU A 270 -18.89 2.58 -11.98
CA LEU A 270 -18.57 1.37 -12.75
C LEU A 270 -18.79 1.60 -14.24
N ILE A 271 -19.90 2.23 -14.64
CA ILE A 271 -20.20 2.60 -16.02
C ILE A 271 -19.07 3.49 -16.59
N LYS A 272 -18.63 4.51 -15.85
CA LYS A 272 -17.50 5.38 -16.24
C LYS A 272 -16.20 4.59 -16.42
N GLN A 273 -15.95 3.62 -15.55
CA GLN A 273 -14.74 2.79 -15.59
C GLN A 273 -14.75 1.82 -16.79
N LEU A 274 -15.88 1.21 -17.08
CA LEU A 274 -16.06 0.34 -18.24
C LEU A 274 -15.91 1.13 -19.54
N GLY A 275 -16.46 2.34 -19.61
CA GLY A 275 -16.31 3.22 -20.76
C GLY A 275 -14.85 3.56 -21.08
N LYS A 276 -14.01 3.78 -20.06
CA LYS A 276 -12.56 4.00 -20.27
C LYS A 276 -11.85 2.81 -20.90
N LYS A 277 -12.33 1.60 -20.67
CA LYS A 277 -11.76 0.36 -21.24
C LYS A 277 -12.28 0.10 -22.67
N TYR A 278 -13.51 0.51 -22.96
CA TYR A 278 -14.24 0.18 -24.20
C TYR A 278 -13.47 0.57 -25.46
N THR A 279 -12.89 1.77 -25.51
CA THR A 279 -12.18 2.30 -26.68
C THR A 279 -10.91 1.55 -27.08
N ASN A 280 -10.31 0.82 -26.14
CA ASN A 280 -9.02 0.14 -26.34
C ASN A 280 -9.17 -1.38 -26.51
N LEU A 281 -10.41 -1.89 -26.62
CA LEU A 281 -10.68 -3.32 -26.73
C LEU A 281 -10.97 -3.72 -28.19
N PRO A 282 -10.58 -4.95 -28.59
CA PRO A 282 -11.01 -5.52 -29.86
C PRO A 282 -12.53 -5.74 -29.87
N GLU A 283 -13.14 -5.73 -31.05
CA GLU A 283 -14.61 -5.69 -31.24
C GLU A 283 -15.36 -6.81 -30.51
N ASN A 284 -14.82 -8.01 -30.48
CA ASN A 284 -15.40 -9.16 -29.77
C ASN A 284 -15.47 -8.94 -28.24
N LYS A 285 -14.55 -8.17 -27.67
CA LYS A 285 -14.53 -7.81 -26.24
C LYS A 285 -15.37 -6.55 -25.95
N GLN A 286 -15.52 -5.66 -26.92
CA GLN A 286 -16.39 -4.48 -26.80
C GLN A 286 -17.85 -4.89 -26.59
N GLN A 287 -18.34 -5.89 -27.28
CA GLN A 287 -19.69 -6.41 -27.10
C GLN A 287 -19.97 -6.89 -25.66
N LYS A 288 -19.00 -7.56 -25.04
CA LYS A 288 -19.13 -8.02 -23.66
C LYS A 288 -19.19 -6.84 -22.67
N VAL A 289 -18.32 -5.85 -22.84
CA VAL A 289 -18.32 -4.64 -22.00
C VAL A 289 -19.58 -3.81 -22.20
N LYS A 290 -20.11 -3.74 -23.43
CA LYS A 290 -21.38 -3.10 -23.72
C LYS A 290 -22.54 -3.74 -22.95
N ALA A 291 -22.62 -5.07 -22.94
CA ALA A 291 -23.62 -5.81 -22.18
C ALA A 291 -23.52 -5.54 -20.66
N GLU A 292 -22.29 -5.45 -20.12
CA GLU A 292 -22.08 -5.08 -18.71
C GLU A 292 -22.56 -3.66 -18.40
N ILE A 293 -22.30 -2.69 -19.29
CA ILE A 293 -22.80 -1.32 -19.13
C ILE A 293 -24.32 -1.29 -19.20
N GLN A 294 -24.94 -2.04 -20.11
CA GLN A 294 -26.40 -2.13 -20.24
C GLN A 294 -27.03 -2.73 -18.98
N GLN A 295 -26.40 -3.75 -18.39
CA GLN A 295 -26.86 -4.35 -17.14
C GLN A 295 -26.81 -3.33 -15.99
N LEU A 296 -25.68 -2.63 -15.81
CA LEU A 296 -25.53 -1.59 -14.78
C LEU A 296 -26.46 -0.40 -14.98
N ALA A 297 -26.78 -0.06 -16.23
CA ALA A 297 -27.74 1.01 -16.54
C ALA A 297 -29.14 0.74 -16.02
N ASN A 298 -29.48 -0.53 -15.73
CA ASN A 298 -30.74 -0.86 -15.07
C ASN A 298 -30.81 -0.43 -13.59
N GLU A 299 -29.67 -0.19 -12.99
CA GLU A 299 -29.51 0.20 -11.57
C GLU A 299 -29.20 1.69 -11.39
N VAL A 300 -29.14 2.47 -12.49
CA VAL A 300 -28.81 3.89 -12.50
C VAL A 300 -30.06 4.70 -12.84
N SER A 301 -30.27 5.80 -12.13
CA SER A 301 -31.33 6.76 -12.46
C SER A 301 -30.84 7.75 -13.54
N TYR A 302 -31.79 8.44 -14.16
CA TYR A 302 -31.51 9.50 -15.11
C TYR A 302 -30.71 10.66 -14.46
N GLU A 303 -31.05 11.01 -13.23
CA GLU A 303 -30.38 12.04 -12.42
C GLU A 303 -28.90 11.71 -12.14
N ASP A 304 -28.55 10.43 -12.04
CA ASP A 304 -27.16 10.00 -11.88
C ASP A 304 -26.33 10.24 -13.15
N LEU A 305 -26.94 10.23 -14.35
CA LEU A 305 -26.28 10.45 -15.63
C LEU A 305 -26.20 11.94 -16.01
N GLU A 306 -27.12 12.76 -15.54
CA GLU A 306 -27.24 14.18 -15.90
C GLU A 306 -25.93 14.97 -15.73
N PRO A 307 -25.14 14.82 -14.64
CA PRO A 307 -23.87 15.52 -14.50
C PRO A 307 -22.82 15.16 -15.57
N LEU A 308 -23.08 14.13 -16.38
CA LEU A 308 -22.16 13.63 -17.41
C LEU A 308 -22.50 14.10 -18.82
N PHE A 309 -23.62 14.79 -19.01
CA PHE A 309 -24.03 15.31 -20.33
C PHE A 309 -23.19 16.50 -20.76
N GLY A 310 -22.68 17.29 -19.83
CA GLY A 310 -21.88 18.48 -20.10
C GLY A 310 -20.39 18.22 -20.30
N THR A 311 -19.59 19.25 -20.05
CA THR A 311 -18.13 19.26 -20.18
C THR A 311 -17.39 18.27 -19.28
N ALA A 312 -18.04 17.68 -18.28
CA ALA A 312 -17.46 16.70 -17.37
C ALA A 312 -17.04 15.38 -18.07
N ALA A 313 -17.68 15.02 -19.17
CA ALA A 313 -17.34 13.84 -19.96
C ALA A 313 -16.30 14.13 -21.06
N LYS A 314 -15.16 14.71 -20.71
CA LYS A 314 -14.07 15.03 -21.67
C LYS A 314 -13.45 13.80 -22.35
N LYS A 315 -13.67 12.58 -21.83
CA LYS A 315 -13.07 11.35 -22.38
C LYS A 315 -14.06 10.58 -23.22
N VAL A 316 -13.68 10.28 -24.46
CA VAL A 316 -14.50 9.55 -25.44
C VAL A 316 -15.11 8.27 -24.86
N GLY A 317 -14.33 7.45 -24.16
CA GLY A 317 -14.84 6.21 -23.54
C GLY A 317 -15.95 6.45 -22.50
N THR A 318 -15.89 7.52 -21.71
CA THR A 318 -16.97 7.88 -20.78
C THR A 318 -18.23 8.30 -21.56
N ARG A 319 -18.08 9.07 -22.62
CA ARG A 319 -19.21 9.47 -23.49
C ARG A 319 -19.89 8.28 -24.14
N ILE A 320 -19.12 7.28 -24.61
CA ILE A 320 -19.66 6.03 -25.15
C ILE A 320 -20.50 5.29 -24.10
N ALA A 321 -19.98 5.14 -22.88
CA ALA A 321 -20.68 4.45 -21.83
C ALA A 321 -21.98 5.16 -21.40
N VAL A 322 -21.97 6.49 -21.38
CA VAL A 322 -23.17 7.31 -21.12
C VAL A 322 -24.20 7.16 -22.24
N ALA A 323 -23.77 7.15 -23.51
CA ALA A 323 -24.66 6.93 -24.66
C ALA A 323 -25.35 5.53 -24.58
N ILE A 324 -24.57 4.48 -24.25
CA ILE A 324 -25.12 3.12 -24.05
C ILE A 324 -26.13 3.09 -22.90
N ALA A 325 -25.83 3.73 -21.77
CA ALA A 325 -26.70 3.75 -20.60
C ALA A 325 -27.99 4.54 -20.89
N LEU A 326 -27.91 5.69 -21.58
CA LEU A 326 -29.07 6.47 -21.99
C LEU A 326 -30.01 5.68 -22.89
N LYS A 327 -29.49 4.90 -23.85
CA LYS A 327 -30.33 4.03 -24.69
C LYS A 327 -31.15 3.04 -23.87
N VAL A 328 -30.59 2.51 -22.81
CA VAL A 328 -31.32 1.59 -21.90
C VAL A 328 -32.46 2.34 -21.18
N LEU A 329 -32.19 3.55 -20.67
CA LEU A 329 -33.20 4.34 -19.98
C LEU A 329 -34.34 4.78 -20.92
N ILE A 330 -34.02 5.22 -22.15
CA ILE A 330 -35.00 5.55 -23.16
C ILE A 330 -35.88 4.34 -23.50
N SER A 331 -35.29 3.17 -23.66
CA SER A 331 -36.05 1.93 -23.91
C SER A 331 -37.04 1.55 -22.79
N LYS A 332 -36.86 2.13 -21.61
CA LYS A 332 -37.75 1.97 -20.46
C LYS A 332 -38.80 3.09 -20.32
N GLY A 333 -38.86 3.99 -21.28
CA GLY A 333 -39.82 5.09 -21.28
C GLY A 333 -39.36 6.36 -20.56
N GLN A 334 -38.04 6.49 -20.28
CA GLN A 334 -37.50 7.72 -19.69
C GLN A 334 -37.53 8.85 -20.71
N GLU A 335 -38.21 9.95 -20.38
CA GLU A 335 -38.19 11.17 -21.16
C GLU A 335 -36.83 11.88 -21.05
N LEU A 336 -36.35 12.45 -22.13
CA LEU A 336 -35.09 13.19 -22.19
C LEU A 336 -35.32 14.67 -21.87
N ASN A 337 -34.40 15.27 -21.15
CA ASN A 337 -34.32 16.73 -21.06
C ASN A 337 -33.44 17.29 -22.20
N THR A 338 -33.48 18.61 -22.38
CA THR A 338 -32.74 19.33 -23.44
C THR A 338 -31.24 19.00 -23.42
N GLN A 339 -30.61 18.84 -22.25
CA GLN A 339 -29.18 18.52 -22.12
C GLN A 339 -28.84 17.11 -22.61
N ALA A 340 -29.71 16.14 -22.37
CA ALA A 340 -29.53 14.77 -22.85
C ALA A 340 -29.73 14.68 -24.36
N GLU A 341 -30.70 15.43 -24.93
CA GLU A 341 -30.91 15.52 -26.37
C GLU A 341 -29.70 16.15 -27.07
N GLU A 342 -29.17 17.26 -26.54
CA GLU A 342 -27.94 17.90 -27.05
C GLU A 342 -26.73 16.94 -26.95
N PHE A 343 -26.61 16.19 -25.86
CA PHE A 343 -25.55 15.19 -25.69
C PHE A 343 -25.64 14.10 -26.78
N ILE A 344 -26.82 13.55 -27.03
CA ILE A 344 -27.04 12.50 -28.03
C ILE A 344 -26.75 13.05 -29.42
N LEU A 345 -27.22 14.26 -29.75
CA LEU A 345 -26.98 14.91 -31.05
C LEU A 345 -25.49 15.12 -31.29
N ALA A 346 -24.78 15.64 -30.26
CA ALA A 346 -23.34 15.83 -30.33
C ALA A 346 -22.58 14.50 -30.44
N ALA A 347 -23.07 13.43 -29.81
CA ALA A 347 -22.46 12.10 -29.87
C ALA A 347 -22.67 11.44 -31.23
N LYS A 348 -23.83 11.61 -31.88
CA LYS A 348 -24.12 11.12 -33.24
C LYS A 348 -23.26 11.78 -34.32
N THR A 349 -22.89 13.03 -34.12
CA THR A 349 -22.08 13.81 -35.07
C THR A 349 -20.58 13.81 -34.72
N ASP A 350 -20.18 13.06 -33.67
CA ASP A 350 -18.79 12.99 -33.24
C ASP A 350 -17.92 12.29 -34.30
N LYS A 351 -16.67 12.76 -34.42
CA LYS A 351 -15.67 12.19 -35.35
C LYS A 351 -15.23 10.79 -34.94
N ASN A 352 -15.49 10.38 -33.70
CA ASN A 352 -15.15 9.05 -33.20
C ASN A 352 -16.22 8.03 -33.64
N PRO A 353 -15.88 7.02 -34.46
CA PRO A 353 -16.85 6.10 -35.03
C PRO A 353 -17.53 5.20 -34.01
N LEU A 354 -16.87 4.92 -32.87
CA LEU A 354 -17.47 4.13 -31.79
C LEU A 354 -18.54 4.94 -31.04
N LEU A 355 -18.32 6.24 -30.84
CA LEU A 355 -19.27 7.09 -30.15
C LEU A 355 -20.51 7.34 -31.03
N SER A 356 -20.32 7.65 -32.29
CA SER A 356 -21.44 7.87 -33.24
C SER A 356 -22.28 6.60 -33.47
N LYS A 357 -21.68 5.41 -33.42
CA LYS A 357 -22.37 4.11 -33.48
C LYS A 357 -23.22 3.83 -32.25
N GLU A 358 -22.74 4.22 -31.05
CA GLU A 358 -23.40 3.93 -29.78
C GLU A 358 -24.38 5.06 -29.35
N ALA A 359 -24.37 6.22 -29.97
CA ALA A 359 -25.34 7.31 -29.79
C ALA A 359 -26.57 7.16 -30.66
#